data_3aebcc4d82cc133ce8a6aaefe0c3f8bb
#
_entry.id   3aebcc4d82cc133ce8a6aaefe0c3f8bb
#
_cell.length_a   1.000
_cell.length_b   1.000
_cell.length_c   1.000
_cell.angle_alpha   90.00
_cell.angle_beta   90.00
_cell.angle_gamma   90.00
#
_symmetry.space_group_name_H-M   'P 1'
#
loop_
_entity.id
_entity.type
_entity.pdbx_description
1 polymer ?
#
loop_
_entity_poly.entity_id
_entity_poly.type
_entity_poly.pdbx_seq_one_letter_code
_entity_poly.pdbx_strand_id
1 'polypeptide(L)'
;MPSETYSPSDLNKWNADLDLGLPGQYPFTRGIHESMYQGRLWTMRQYAGFGTASESNKRYRYLLAQGVSGLSVAFDLPTQIGYDSNHSLSSGEVGRVGVAIDSIEDMADLFDEIPLDRVSTSMTINATAIILLALYVACLLYTSPSPRDGLLSRMPSCA
;
A
#
# COMPACT_ATOMS: atom_id res chain seq x y z
N MET A 1 34.34 -26.17 -23.92
CA MET A 1 33.55 -24.97 -23.94
C MET A 1 34.50 -23.82 -23.67
N PRO A 2 34.57 -22.76 -24.48
CA PRO A 2 35.35 -21.60 -24.10
C PRO A 2 34.75 -21.01 -22.83
N SER A 3 35.57 -20.80 -21.83
CA SER A 3 35.14 -20.01 -20.66
C SER A 3 35.08 -18.55 -21.13
N GLU A 4 33.91 -18.07 -21.44
CA GLU A 4 33.71 -16.65 -21.71
C GLU A 4 33.91 -15.87 -20.43
N THR A 5 35.11 -15.37 -20.26
CA THR A 5 35.42 -14.43 -19.17
C THR A 5 35.35 -13.04 -19.78
N TYR A 6 34.44 -12.24 -19.28
CA TYR A 6 34.30 -10.84 -19.70
C TYR A 6 35.20 -9.95 -18.83
N SER A 7 35.84 -8.99 -19.44
CA SER A 7 36.74 -8.04 -18.84
C SER A 7 36.37 -6.60 -19.24
N PRO A 8 36.87 -5.56 -18.56
CA PRO A 8 36.63 -4.19 -19.00
C PRO A 8 37.00 -3.87 -20.43
N SER A 9 37.96 -4.61 -21.01
CA SER A 9 38.37 -4.47 -22.42
C SER A 9 37.32 -4.95 -23.43
N ASP A 10 36.34 -5.72 -22.98
CA ASP A 10 35.25 -6.22 -23.84
C ASP A 10 34.10 -5.19 -23.96
N LEU A 11 34.14 -4.15 -23.14
CA LEU A 11 33.15 -3.05 -23.12
C LEU A 11 33.50 -1.98 -24.14
N ASN A 12 33.51 -2.38 -25.43
CA ASN A 12 33.74 -1.47 -26.56
C ASN A 12 32.60 -0.45 -26.65
N LYS A 13 32.92 0.85 -26.62
CA LYS A 13 31.96 1.98 -26.67
C LYS A 13 31.12 2.20 -25.40
N TRP A 14 31.44 1.54 -24.30
CA TRP A 14 30.77 1.79 -23.05
C TRP A 14 31.18 3.14 -22.44
N ASN A 15 30.21 3.92 -22.00
CA ASN A 15 30.42 5.18 -21.31
C ASN A 15 29.71 5.15 -19.96
N ALA A 16 30.48 5.29 -18.89
CA ALA A 16 29.93 5.17 -17.52
C ALA A 16 28.82 6.19 -17.23
N ASP A 17 28.93 7.41 -17.76
CA ASP A 17 27.95 8.47 -17.49
C ASP A 17 26.65 8.26 -18.28
N LEU A 18 26.74 7.69 -19.48
CA LEU A 18 25.60 7.44 -20.36
C LEU A 18 24.93 6.09 -20.08
N ASP A 19 25.74 5.03 -19.92
CA ASP A 19 25.25 3.66 -19.85
C ASP A 19 24.95 3.22 -18.41
N LEU A 20 25.64 3.80 -17.42
CA LEU A 20 25.44 3.51 -16.01
C LEU A 20 24.66 4.65 -15.30
N GLY A 21 25.05 5.90 -15.53
CA GLY A 21 24.45 7.07 -14.92
C GLY A 21 24.72 7.18 -13.42
N LEU A 22 24.05 8.13 -12.78
CA LEU A 22 24.07 8.32 -11.33
C LEU A 22 22.86 7.65 -10.66
N PRO A 23 22.97 7.25 -9.37
CA PRO A 23 21.82 6.78 -8.62
C PRO A 23 20.69 7.81 -8.63
N GLY A 24 19.44 7.35 -8.81
CA GLY A 24 18.26 8.22 -8.85
C GLY A 24 18.05 8.97 -10.17
N GLN A 25 18.92 8.76 -11.18
CA GLN A 25 18.82 9.37 -12.49
C GLN A 25 18.69 8.33 -13.60
N TYR A 26 18.05 8.72 -14.70
CA TYR A 26 18.00 7.87 -15.90
C TYR A 26 19.43 7.50 -16.35
N PRO A 27 19.67 6.26 -16.73
CA PRO A 27 18.79 5.11 -16.97
C PRO A 27 18.41 4.28 -15.73
N PHE A 28 18.62 4.75 -14.52
CA PHE A 28 18.26 4.11 -13.24
C PHE A 28 18.94 2.75 -12.97
N THR A 29 20.05 2.47 -13.62
CA THR A 29 20.78 1.22 -13.47
C THR A 29 21.35 1.02 -12.06
N ARG A 30 21.55 2.13 -11.34
CA ARG A 30 22.05 2.16 -9.95
C ARG A 30 20.95 2.41 -8.92
N GLY A 31 19.68 2.28 -9.32
CA GLY A 31 18.52 2.42 -8.48
C GLY A 31 17.76 3.73 -8.68
N ILE A 32 16.50 3.73 -8.26
CA ILE A 32 15.53 4.82 -8.48
C ILE A 32 15.69 5.98 -7.50
N HIS A 33 16.44 5.79 -6.42
CA HIS A 33 16.69 6.82 -5.41
C HIS A 33 18.19 7.10 -5.30
N GLU A 34 18.54 8.35 -5.05
CA GLU A 34 19.93 8.79 -4.94
C GLU A 34 20.71 8.05 -3.85
N SER A 35 20.12 7.87 -2.68
CA SER A 35 20.74 7.21 -1.54
C SER A 35 20.26 5.78 -1.31
N MET A 36 19.28 5.28 -2.09
CA MET A 36 18.69 3.96 -1.95
C MET A 36 18.39 3.61 -0.48
N TYR A 37 18.86 2.47 0.00
CA TYR A 37 18.62 2.00 1.37
C TYR A 37 19.41 2.75 2.46
N GLN A 38 20.33 3.65 2.10
CA GLN A 38 21.04 4.50 3.06
C GLN A 38 20.15 5.65 3.54
N GLY A 39 19.33 6.23 2.64
CA GLY A 39 18.40 7.28 3.01
C GLY A 39 17.12 6.74 3.66
N ARG A 40 16.65 5.61 3.18
CA ARG A 40 15.47 4.92 3.73
C ARG A 40 15.62 3.42 3.54
N LEU A 41 15.44 2.67 4.62
CA LEU A 41 15.41 1.20 4.57
C LEU A 41 14.22 0.73 3.71
N TRP A 42 14.31 -0.51 3.23
CA TRP A 42 13.20 -1.16 2.53
C TRP A 42 11.94 -1.22 3.39
N THR A 43 10.79 -1.25 2.74
CA THR A 43 9.52 -1.41 3.44
C THR A 43 9.39 -2.86 3.93
N MET A 44 9.31 -3.02 5.25
CA MET A 44 8.90 -4.29 5.85
C MET A 44 7.37 -4.35 5.79
N ARG A 45 6.82 -5.26 4.98
CA ARG A 45 5.38 -5.37 4.73
C ARG A 45 4.86 -6.71 5.21
N GLN A 46 3.77 -6.68 5.98
CA GLN A 46 3.07 -7.88 6.43
C GLN A 46 1.70 -7.98 5.75
N TYR A 47 1.38 -9.19 5.26
CA TYR A 47 0.07 -9.55 4.77
C TYR A 47 -0.74 -10.13 5.92
N ALA A 48 -1.82 -9.48 6.29
CA ALA A 48 -2.66 -9.89 7.41
C ALA A 48 -4.11 -9.43 7.22
N GLY A 49 -5.02 -10.14 7.84
CA GLY A 49 -6.45 -9.85 7.91
C GLY A 49 -7.18 -11.08 8.42
N PHE A 50 -8.09 -10.90 9.35
CA PHE A 50 -8.95 -11.96 9.90
C PHE A 50 -10.09 -11.33 10.70
N GLY A 51 -11.18 -12.05 10.83
CA GLY A 51 -12.31 -11.66 11.67
C GLY A 51 -12.91 -10.33 11.27
N THR A 52 -13.16 -9.50 12.25
CA THR A 52 -13.70 -8.15 12.10
C THR A 52 -12.62 -7.12 11.77
N ALA A 53 -13.05 -5.96 11.30
CA ALA A 53 -12.17 -4.81 11.05
C ALA A 53 -11.40 -4.42 12.32
N SER A 54 -12.07 -4.34 13.46
CA SER A 54 -11.45 -4.00 14.75
C SER A 54 -10.41 -5.03 15.23
N GLU A 55 -10.64 -6.32 15.01
CA GLU A 55 -9.66 -7.36 15.35
C GLU A 55 -8.41 -7.27 14.46
N SER A 56 -8.61 -7.07 13.16
CA SER A 56 -7.53 -6.86 12.20
C SER A 56 -6.76 -5.56 12.48
N ASN A 57 -7.44 -4.48 12.87
CA ASN A 57 -6.81 -3.23 13.31
C ASN A 57 -5.84 -3.45 14.48
N LYS A 58 -6.28 -4.15 15.53
CA LYS A 58 -5.42 -4.48 16.68
C LYS A 58 -4.15 -5.21 16.23
N ARG A 59 -4.28 -6.13 15.27
CA ARG A 59 -3.13 -6.85 14.70
C ARG A 59 -2.21 -5.91 13.93
N TYR A 60 -2.74 -4.99 13.13
CA TYR A 60 -1.94 -4.02 12.37
C TYR A 60 -1.18 -3.08 13.30
N ARG A 61 -1.83 -2.55 14.32
CA ARG A 61 -1.17 -1.68 15.33
C ARG A 61 -0.05 -2.44 16.05
N TYR A 62 -0.26 -3.69 16.41
CA TYR A 62 0.79 -4.53 16.98
C TYR A 62 1.97 -4.70 16.00
N LEU A 63 1.72 -5.01 14.73
CA LEU A 63 2.77 -5.17 13.73
C LEU A 63 3.58 -3.87 13.53
N LEU A 64 2.90 -2.74 13.47
CA LEU A 64 3.56 -1.43 13.36
C LEU A 64 4.45 -1.14 14.59
N ALA A 65 3.98 -1.47 15.78
CA ALA A 65 4.78 -1.36 17.01
C ALA A 65 6.01 -2.28 17.01
N GLN A 66 6.00 -3.37 16.23
CA GLN A 66 7.15 -4.26 16.03
C GLN A 66 8.08 -3.81 14.88
N GLY A 67 7.86 -2.63 14.29
CA GLY A 67 8.74 -2.06 13.28
C GLY A 67 8.35 -2.39 11.83
N VAL A 68 7.17 -2.97 11.59
CA VAL A 68 6.60 -3.09 10.26
C VAL A 68 6.31 -1.69 9.71
N SER A 69 6.66 -1.42 8.47
CA SER A 69 6.52 -0.11 7.83
C SER A 69 5.52 -0.09 6.67
N GLY A 70 4.89 -1.22 6.39
CA GLY A 70 3.85 -1.36 5.39
C GLY A 70 2.86 -2.47 5.73
N LEU A 71 1.61 -2.26 5.37
CA LEU A 71 0.53 -3.22 5.59
C LEU A 71 0.01 -3.74 4.24
N SER A 72 -0.34 -5.01 4.20
CA SER A 72 -1.05 -5.62 3.09
C SER A 72 -2.31 -6.28 3.62
N VAL A 73 -3.46 -5.78 3.19
CA VAL A 73 -4.76 -6.24 3.69
C VAL A 73 -5.17 -7.54 3.00
N ALA A 74 -5.46 -8.55 3.81
CA ALA A 74 -6.11 -9.78 3.38
C ALA A 74 -7.61 -9.65 3.64
N PHE A 75 -8.41 -9.66 2.58
CA PHE A 75 -9.87 -9.65 2.67
C PHE A 75 -10.42 -11.07 2.69
N ASP A 76 -11.55 -11.26 3.36
CA ASP A 76 -12.26 -12.53 3.36
C ASP A 76 -12.89 -12.84 2.00
N LEU A 77 -13.37 -14.06 1.83
CA LEU A 77 -13.93 -14.50 0.56
C LEU A 77 -15.19 -13.72 0.16
N PRO A 78 -16.18 -13.45 1.04
CA PRO A 78 -17.32 -12.63 0.67
C PRO A 78 -16.93 -11.26 0.14
N THR A 79 -16.06 -10.54 0.82
CA THR A 79 -15.54 -9.23 0.38
C THR A 79 -14.85 -9.33 -0.99
N GLN A 80 -14.08 -10.38 -1.24
CA GLN A 80 -13.38 -10.58 -2.52
C GLN A 80 -14.32 -10.80 -3.69
N ILE A 81 -15.44 -11.48 -3.48
CA ILE A 81 -16.42 -11.79 -4.54
C ILE A 81 -17.59 -10.80 -4.61
N GLY A 82 -17.67 -9.86 -3.66
CA GLY A 82 -18.67 -8.78 -3.66
C GLY A 82 -19.99 -9.13 -2.98
N TYR A 83 -19.94 -9.97 -1.96
CA TYR A 83 -21.07 -10.24 -1.09
C TYR A 83 -20.88 -9.60 0.27
N ASP A 84 -21.96 -9.06 0.81
CA ASP A 84 -22.01 -8.61 2.20
C ASP A 84 -21.98 -9.82 3.15
N SER A 85 -21.55 -9.59 4.38
CA SER A 85 -21.43 -10.64 5.40
C SER A 85 -22.75 -11.32 5.75
N ASN A 86 -23.89 -10.64 5.56
CA ASN A 86 -25.24 -11.18 5.79
C ASN A 86 -25.83 -11.95 4.61
N HIS A 87 -25.12 -12.01 3.47
CA HIS A 87 -25.58 -12.73 2.31
C HIS A 87 -25.58 -14.26 2.59
N SER A 88 -26.57 -14.99 2.06
CA SER A 88 -26.71 -16.42 2.34
C SER A 88 -25.49 -17.26 1.91
N LEU A 89 -24.79 -16.86 0.85
CA LEU A 89 -23.58 -17.52 0.36
C LEU A 89 -22.32 -17.17 1.16
N SER A 90 -22.38 -16.17 2.04
CA SER A 90 -21.26 -15.78 2.90
C SER A 90 -21.15 -16.63 4.17
N SER A 91 -22.17 -17.43 4.44
CA SER A 91 -22.24 -18.26 5.67
C SER A 91 -21.02 -19.19 5.82
N GLY A 92 -20.31 -19.04 6.93
CA GLY A 92 -19.12 -19.85 7.26
C GLY A 92 -17.81 -19.36 6.66
N GLU A 93 -17.82 -18.29 5.82
CA GLU A 93 -16.62 -17.72 5.20
C GLU A 93 -16.30 -16.31 5.70
N VAL A 94 -17.23 -15.65 6.41
CA VAL A 94 -17.04 -14.29 6.93
C VAL A 94 -15.89 -14.25 7.93
N GLY A 95 -14.90 -13.39 7.66
CA GLY A 95 -13.73 -13.18 8.53
C GLY A 95 -12.77 -14.37 8.65
N ARG A 96 -12.95 -15.45 7.90
CA ARG A 96 -12.21 -16.69 8.07
C ARG A 96 -10.79 -16.66 7.51
N VAL A 97 -10.61 -16.16 6.29
CA VAL A 97 -9.32 -16.13 5.58
C VAL A 97 -8.82 -14.69 5.34
N GLY A 98 -9.52 -13.74 5.88
CA GLY A 98 -9.23 -12.32 5.76
C GLY A 98 -10.23 -11.51 6.55
N VAL A 99 -10.12 -10.19 6.50
CA VAL A 99 -11.04 -9.28 7.17
C VAL A 99 -12.29 -9.08 6.33
N ALA A 100 -13.46 -9.10 6.98
CA ALA A 100 -14.73 -8.75 6.38
C ALA A 100 -14.88 -7.21 6.33
N ILE A 101 -15.21 -6.67 5.17
CA ILE A 101 -15.46 -5.25 4.94
C ILE A 101 -16.76 -5.12 4.15
N ASP A 102 -17.79 -4.65 4.78
CA ASP A 102 -19.11 -4.46 4.20
C ASP A 102 -19.43 -2.96 4.00
N SER A 103 -18.78 -2.09 4.77
CA SER A 103 -19.13 -0.67 4.85
C SER A 103 -17.91 0.25 4.98
N ILE A 104 -18.17 1.56 4.91
CA ILE A 104 -17.16 2.59 5.18
C ILE A 104 -16.74 2.59 6.65
N GLU A 105 -17.65 2.26 7.53
CA GLU A 105 -17.39 2.13 8.98
C GLU A 105 -16.39 1.03 9.25
N ASP A 106 -16.53 -0.14 8.60
CA ASP A 106 -15.54 -1.22 8.70
C ASP A 106 -14.17 -0.78 8.20
N MET A 107 -14.14 -0.04 7.09
CA MET A 107 -12.88 0.49 6.56
C MET A 107 -12.25 1.51 7.52
N ALA A 108 -13.05 2.35 8.16
CA ALA A 108 -12.60 3.29 9.16
C ALA A 108 -12.06 2.57 10.41
N ASP A 109 -12.77 1.57 10.91
CA ASP A 109 -12.34 0.74 12.03
C ASP A 109 -11.05 -0.01 11.73
N LEU A 110 -10.90 -0.50 10.49
CA LEU A 110 -9.70 -1.22 10.06
C LEU A 110 -8.44 -0.36 10.15
N PHE A 111 -8.55 0.93 9.81
CA PHE A 111 -7.43 1.87 9.77
C PHE A 111 -7.42 2.87 10.93
N ASP A 112 -8.26 2.67 11.94
CA ASP A 112 -8.29 3.53 13.11
C ASP A 112 -6.92 3.61 13.80
N GLU A 113 -6.49 4.83 14.13
CA GLU A 113 -5.18 5.13 14.74
C GLU A 113 -3.95 4.63 13.95
N ILE A 114 -4.09 4.28 12.68
CA ILE A 114 -2.95 3.93 11.83
C ILE A 114 -2.46 5.18 11.09
N PRO A 115 -1.17 5.56 11.22
CA PRO A 115 -0.63 6.77 10.58
C PRO A 115 -0.44 6.55 9.07
N LEU A 116 -1.52 6.69 8.30
CA LEU A 116 -1.55 6.42 6.85
C LEU A 116 -0.68 7.37 6.02
N ASP A 117 -0.23 8.48 6.61
CA ASP A 117 0.78 9.38 6.04
C ASP A 117 2.20 8.78 6.05
N ARG A 118 2.44 7.80 6.90
CA ARG A 118 3.76 7.16 7.09
C ARG A 118 3.80 5.69 6.72
N VAL A 119 2.65 5.03 6.74
CA VAL A 119 2.49 3.60 6.47
C VAL A 119 1.94 3.41 5.06
N SER A 120 2.68 2.71 4.21
CA SER A 120 2.14 2.33 2.90
C SER A 120 1.22 1.13 3.03
N THR A 121 0.05 1.21 2.40
CA THR A 121 -0.93 0.13 2.37
C THR A 121 -1.01 -0.50 0.99
N SER A 122 -1.27 -1.78 0.94
CA SER A 122 -1.64 -2.52 -0.26
C SER A 122 -2.83 -3.42 0.04
N MET A 123 -3.60 -3.71 -0.99
CA MET A 123 -4.79 -4.55 -0.88
C MET A 123 -4.70 -5.65 -1.93
N THR A 124 -4.84 -6.90 -1.51
CA THR A 124 -4.87 -8.04 -2.44
C THR A 124 -6.31 -8.31 -2.82
N ILE A 125 -6.72 -7.75 -3.95
CA ILE A 125 -8.12 -7.76 -4.40
C ILE A 125 -8.17 -7.66 -5.93
N ASN A 126 -9.25 -8.13 -6.54
CA ASN A 126 -9.45 -8.11 -7.99
C ASN A 126 -10.79 -7.44 -8.37
N ALA A 127 -11.85 -8.21 -8.48
CA ALA A 127 -13.13 -7.74 -9.04
C ALA A 127 -13.73 -6.57 -8.24
N THR A 128 -13.67 -6.60 -6.93
CA THR A 128 -14.21 -5.59 -6.02
C THR A 128 -13.22 -4.46 -5.67
N ALA A 129 -12.05 -4.44 -6.30
CA ALA A 129 -10.98 -3.48 -6.01
C ALA A 129 -11.44 -2.02 -6.09
N ILE A 130 -12.28 -1.68 -7.06
CA ILE A 130 -12.78 -0.31 -7.23
C ILE A 130 -13.63 0.14 -6.04
N ILE A 131 -14.44 -0.76 -5.47
CA ILE A 131 -15.29 -0.47 -4.32
C ILE A 131 -14.43 -0.25 -3.08
N LEU A 132 -13.53 -1.19 -2.80
CA LEU A 132 -12.64 -1.11 -1.62
C LEU A 132 -11.69 0.08 -1.70
N LEU A 133 -11.21 0.42 -2.89
CA LEU A 133 -10.41 1.63 -3.11
C LEU A 133 -11.25 2.89 -2.83
N ALA A 134 -12.49 2.93 -3.28
CA ALA A 134 -13.39 4.05 -3.01
C ALA A 134 -13.65 4.21 -1.50
N LEU A 135 -13.93 3.11 -0.78
CA LEU A 135 -14.09 3.13 0.67
C LEU A 135 -12.82 3.61 1.38
N TYR A 136 -11.66 3.14 0.95
CA TYR A 136 -10.37 3.57 1.52
C TYR A 136 -10.11 5.06 1.30
N VAL A 137 -10.35 5.58 0.09
CA VAL A 137 -10.19 7.01 -0.21
C VAL A 137 -11.20 7.85 0.57
N ALA A 138 -12.45 7.42 0.65
CA ALA A 138 -13.47 8.10 1.43
C ALA A 138 -13.08 8.14 2.91
N CYS A 139 -12.63 7.02 3.48
CA CYS A 139 -12.15 6.94 4.85
C CYS A 139 -10.98 7.92 5.10
N LEU A 140 -10.00 8.00 4.19
CA LEU A 140 -8.89 8.95 4.27
C LEU A 140 -9.35 10.41 4.26
N LEU A 141 -10.34 10.75 3.45
CA LEU A 141 -10.89 12.11 3.38
C LEU A 141 -11.61 12.51 4.67
N TYR A 142 -12.22 11.54 5.37
CA TYR A 142 -12.87 11.78 6.66
C TYR A 142 -11.88 11.85 7.83
N THR A 143 -10.79 11.10 7.77
CA THR A 143 -9.86 10.93 8.89
C THR A 143 -8.63 11.84 8.81
N SER A 144 -8.28 12.33 7.61
CA SER A 144 -7.14 13.22 7.41
C SER A 144 -7.62 14.58 6.87
N PRO A 145 -7.24 15.70 7.50
CA PRO A 145 -7.48 17.00 6.90
C PRO A 145 -6.76 17.06 5.55
N SER A 146 -7.52 17.10 4.47
CA SER A 146 -6.97 17.27 3.13
C SER A 146 -6.31 18.65 3.03
N PRO A 147 -5.15 18.78 2.37
CA PRO A 147 -4.62 20.09 2.02
C PRO A 147 -5.62 20.97 1.26
N ARG A 148 -6.66 20.37 0.65
CA ARG A 148 -7.76 21.08 0.00
C ARG A 148 -8.78 21.63 1.00
N ASP A 149 -8.94 21.04 2.17
CA ASP A 149 -9.90 21.52 3.17
C ASP A 149 -9.50 22.90 3.71
N GLY A 150 -8.19 23.18 3.78
CA GLY A 150 -7.68 24.50 4.11
C GLY A 150 -7.78 25.53 2.98
N LEU A 151 -7.98 25.10 1.73
CA LEU A 151 -8.07 25.98 0.56
C LEU A 151 -9.52 26.33 0.21
N LEU A 152 -10.49 25.46 0.55
CA LEU A 152 -11.91 25.71 0.30
C LEU A 152 -12.48 26.89 1.11
N SER A 153 -11.89 27.19 2.27
CA SER A 153 -12.25 28.37 3.08
C SER A 153 -11.66 29.69 2.53
N ARG A 154 -10.86 29.65 1.47
CA ARG A 154 -10.18 30.80 0.89
C ARG A 154 -10.47 31.04 -0.59
N MET A 155 -11.51 30.42 -1.14
CA MET A 155 -11.98 30.89 -2.45
C MET A 155 -12.57 32.27 -2.27
N PRO A 156 -12.01 33.32 -2.91
CA PRO A 156 -12.67 34.61 -2.93
C PRO A 156 -14.04 34.41 -3.55
N SER A 157 -15.08 34.83 -2.88
CA SER A 157 -16.36 35.00 -3.53
C SER A 157 -16.14 35.92 -4.70
N CYS A 158 -16.20 35.40 -5.93
CA CYS A 158 -16.32 36.23 -7.09
C CYS A 158 -17.68 36.91 -6.99
N ALA A 159 -17.66 38.17 -6.60
CA ALA A 159 -18.75 39.09 -6.79
C ALA A 159 -18.88 39.42 -8.27
#